data_67c4c1d3cddb8a289cb869d1fbfe393c
#
_entry.id   67c4c1d3cddb8a289cb869d1fbfe393c
#
_cell.length_a   1.000
_cell.length_b   1.000
_cell.length_c   1.000
_cell.angle_alpha   90.00
_cell.angle_beta   90.00
_cell.angle_gamma   90.00
#
_symmetry.space_group_name_H-M   'P 1'
#
loop_
_entity.id
_entity.type
_entity.pdbx_description
1 polymer ?
#
loop_
_entity_poly.entity_id
_entity_poly.type
_entity_poly.pdbx_seq_one_letter_code
_entity_poly.pdbx_strand_id
1 'polypeptide(L)'
;MNKEEYEKHKPFAGEKKPSMLRRRVGHDYESRRMYLITMTVEGRRPLLGRVAGRSDAPEGSADWPHVELSELGEKVRERWYATEQIYPEIKVVALQIMPDHLHGILFVRERMAQHLGKVIKGFKAGCNKAYRELVLGLPANGAATRLQQRQPSSSSLQSICYAATTLQPHTHPSQHPRPKDDRTHGYLWSRGYNDHILSGKDELQRWLNYLRTNPLRLAIKREHPDLFRVRFGLAIAGQTYAAIGNQFLLNNPQKLQVQCSRSLTDEQVAEQVALFLAKARIGAVLVSPAISKGEQAVMRAALDAHLPLIFLTPWGFNAFSKPGHQYFDACAEGRFLILAPWEHQNQRIPLTREMCLTLNGMTKSICEK
;
A
#
# COMPACT_ATOMS: atom_id res chain seq x y z
N MET A 1 3.86 -0.83 -22.42
CA MET A 1 3.60 0.59 -22.02
C MET A 1 4.88 1.36 -22.28
N ASN A 2 4.86 2.32 -23.19
CA ASN A 2 6.00 3.16 -23.47
C ASN A 2 6.17 4.23 -22.36
N LYS A 3 7.25 5.04 -22.43
CA LYS A 3 7.53 6.07 -21.41
C LYS A 3 6.41 7.11 -21.31
N GLU A 4 5.78 7.46 -22.43
CA GLU A 4 4.69 8.43 -22.48
C GLU A 4 3.40 7.90 -21.85
N GLU A 5 3.04 6.64 -22.10
CA GLU A 5 1.93 5.96 -21.44
C GLU A 5 2.15 5.83 -19.93
N TYR A 6 3.39 5.50 -19.52
CA TYR A 6 3.72 5.46 -18.09
C TYR A 6 3.59 6.84 -17.43
N GLU A 7 4.04 7.91 -18.10
CA GLU A 7 3.92 9.28 -17.60
C GLU A 7 2.46 9.72 -17.48
N LYS A 8 1.58 9.37 -18.47
CA LYS A 8 0.13 9.65 -18.41
C LYS A 8 -0.57 8.95 -17.25
N HIS A 9 -0.15 7.74 -16.92
CA HIS A 9 -0.79 6.89 -15.91
C HIS A 9 -0.08 6.91 -14.55
N LYS A 10 0.94 7.75 -14.36
CA LYS A 10 1.56 7.95 -13.06
C LYS A 10 0.51 8.30 -12.02
N PRO A 11 0.57 7.73 -10.80
CA PRO A 11 -0.32 8.11 -9.71
C PRO A 11 -0.23 9.60 -9.35
N PHE A 12 0.90 10.23 -9.70
CA PHE A 12 1.15 11.64 -9.53
C PHE A 12 2.13 12.14 -10.59
N ALA A 13 1.69 13.00 -11.51
CA ALA A 13 2.50 13.56 -12.61
C ALA A 13 2.89 15.03 -12.40
N GLY A 14 2.33 15.70 -11.39
CA GLY A 14 2.67 17.10 -11.08
C GLY A 14 4.05 17.26 -10.43
N GLU A 15 4.45 18.50 -10.22
CA GLU A 15 5.65 18.85 -9.47
C GLU A 15 5.56 18.28 -8.05
N LYS A 16 6.59 17.53 -7.65
CA LYS A 16 6.59 16.90 -6.33
C LYS A 16 6.69 17.95 -5.25
N LYS A 17 5.64 18.08 -4.44
CA LYS A 17 5.71 18.92 -3.23
C LYS A 17 6.85 18.44 -2.31
N PRO A 18 7.44 19.31 -1.50
CA PRO A 18 8.51 18.94 -0.56
C PRO A 18 8.14 17.74 0.33
N SER A 19 6.87 17.59 0.71
CA SER A 19 6.34 16.45 1.49
C SER A 19 6.30 15.12 0.73
N MET A 20 6.42 15.15 -0.60
CA MET A 20 6.43 13.95 -1.47
C MET A 20 7.84 13.51 -1.86
N LEU A 21 8.85 14.29 -1.51
CA LEU A 21 10.23 13.88 -1.69
C LEU A 21 10.52 12.73 -0.74
N ARG A 22 11.43 11.84 -1.14
CA ARG A 22 11.86 10.70 -0.30
C ARG A 22 12.42 11.13 1.05
N ARG A 23 12.84 12.39 1.17
CA ARG A 23 13.30 13.04 2.39
C ARG A 23 12.70 14.43 2.50
N ARG A 24 12.35 14.80 3.70
CA ARG A 24 11.87 16.15 3.98
C ARG A 24 13.06 17.13 3.91
N VAL A 25 12.96 18.08 3.00
CA VAL A 25 13.97 19.15 2.87
C VAL A 25 13.94 20.02 4.14
N GLY A 26 15.11 20.38 4.65
CA GLY A 26 15.24 21.23 5.83
C GLY A 26 14.91 20.55 7.16
N HIS A 27 14.70 19.21 7.18
CA HIS A 27 14.49 18.47 8.42
C HIS A 27 15.83 18.03 9.02
N ASP A 28 15.97 18.23 10.33
CA ASP A 28 17.13 17.77 11.11
C ASP A 28 16.95 16.28 11.45
N TYR A 29 17.61 15.42 10.68
CA TYR A 29 17.60 13.96 10.87
C TYR A 29 18.56 13.46 11.97
N GLU A 30 19.19 14.36 12.70
CA GLU A 30 20.02 14.05 13.87
C GLU A 30 19.27 14.27 15.17
N SER A 31 18.19 15.06 15.12
CA SER A 31 17.41 15.42 16.31
C SER A 31 16.48 14.28 16.77
N ARG A 32 16.06 14.38 18.05
CA ARG A 32 15.10 13.46 18.65
C ARG A 32 13.80 13.41 17.85
N ARG A 33 13.53 12.29 17.21
CA ARG A 33 12.33 12.04 16.38
C ARG A 33 12.10 10.54 16.17
N MET A 34 10.87 10.23 15.79
CA MET A 34 10.48 8.88 15.40
C MET A 34 10.26 8.80 13.89
N TYR A 35 10.77 7.75 13.27
CA TYR A 35 10.77 7.57 11.82
C TYR A 35 10.24 6.19 11.45
N LEU A 36 9.25 6.15 10.56
CA LEU A 36 8.91 4.93 9.84
C LEU A 36 9.81 4.84 8.59
N ILE A 37 10.59 3.81 8.52
CA ILE A 37 11.50 3.53 7.40
C ILE A 37 10.89 2.42 6.54
N THR A 38 10.82 2.65 5.23
CA THR A 38 10.40 1.63 4.26
C THR A 38 11.53 1.38 3.26
N MET A 39 11.94 0.13 3.14
CA MET A 39 12.94 -0.32 2.17
C MET A 39 12.41 -1.46 1.34
N THR A 40 12.69 -1.43 0.04
CA THR A 40 12.19 -2.41 -0.93
C THR A 40 13.36 -3.20 -1.49
N VAL A 41 13.19 -4.51 -1.62
CA VAL A 41 14.13 -5.38 -2.34
C VAL A 41 14.15 -4.98 -3.82
N GLU A 42 15.32 -4.96 -4.42
CA GLU A 42 15.47 -4.60 -5.83
C GLU A 42 14.65 -5.52 -6.72
N GLY A 43 13.88 -4.92 -7.63
CA GLY A 43 12.95 -5.65 -8.49
C GLY A 43 11.74 -6.26 -7.78
N ARG A 44 11.50 -5.94 -6.50
CA ARG A 44 10.40 -6.54 -5.72
C ARG A 44 10.49 -8.07 -5.62
N ARG A 45 11.69 -8.62 -5.64
CA ARG A 45 11.92 -10.06 -5.50
C ARG A 45 11.59 -10.50 -4.07
N PRO A 46 10.85 -11.61 -3.87
CA PRO A 46 10.44 -12.08 -2.55
C PRO A 46 11.56 -12.88 -1.87
N LEU A 47 12.71 -12.22 -1.60
CA LEU A 47 13.91 -12.86 -1.07
C LEU A 47 13.95 -12.99 0.45
N LEU A 48 13.10 -12.24 1.17
CA LEU A 48 13.18 -12.15 2.63
C LEU A 48 12.30 -13.17 3.35
N GLY A 49 11.46 -13.91 2.62
CA GLY A 49 10.58 -14.91 3.18
C GLY A 49 9.29 -15.09 2.39
N ARG A 50 8.32 -15.75 3.01
CA ARG A 50 6.99 -15.98 2.45
C ARG A 50 5.90 -15.67 3.47
N VAL A 51 4.72 -15.26 3.03
CA VAL A 51 3.54 -15.18 3.90
C VAL A 51 2.93 -16.56 4.02
N ALA A 52 2.78 -17.01 5.25
CA ALA A 52 2.10 -18.22 5.67
C ALA A 52 0.88 -17.86 6.51
N GLY A 53 0.04 -18.87 6.78
CA GLY A 53 -1.22 -18.70 7.51
C GLY A 53 -2.41 -18.44 6.58
N ARG A 54 -3.60 -18.33 7.16
CA ARG A 54 -4.88 -18.16 6.48
C ARG A 54 -5.53 -16.85 6.89
N SER A 55 -6.13 -16.12 5.95
CA SER A 55 -6.71 -14.80 6.22
C SER A 55 -7.95 -14.86 7.14
N ASP A 56 -8.61 -16.01 7.19
CA ASP A 56 -9.78 -16.28 8.04
C ASP A 56 -9.42 -16.82 9.44
N ALA A 57 -8.12 -17.06 9.72
CA ALA A 57 -7.70 -17.57 11.01
C ALA A 57 -7.89 -16.51 12.12
N PRO A 58 -8.27 -16.94 13.35
CA PRO A 58 -8.38 -16.03 14.49
C PRO A 58 -7.07 -15.30 14.78
N GLU A 59 -7.16 -14.03 15.14
CA GLU A 59 -6.00 -13.25 15.54
C GLU A 59 -5.27 -13.91 16.73
N GLY A 60 -3.94 -14.04 16.63
CA GLY A 60 -3.10 -14.66 17.64
C GLY A 60 -3.03 -16.19 17.59
N SER A 61 -3.77 -16.84 16.68
CA SER A 61 -3.59 -18.27 16.43
C SER A 61 -2.30 -18.56 15.65
N ALA A 62 -1.84 -19.82 15.68
CA ALA A 62 -0.67 -20.25 14.90
C ALA A 62 -0.86 -20.06 13.38
N ASP A 63 -2.10 -20.16 12.92
CA ASP A 63 -2.48 -20.00 11.52
C ASP A 63 -2.75 -18.53 11.14
N TRP A 64 -2.62 -17.57 12.08
CA TRP A 64 -2.74 -16.16 11.75
C TRP A 64 -1.68 -15.76 10.72
N PRO A 65 -2.01 -14.97 9.69
CA PRO A 65 -1.06 -14.60 8.65
C PRO A 65 0.20 -13.94 9.20
N HIS A 66 1.32 -14.56 8.93
CA HIS A 66 2.65 -14.12 9.35
C HIS A 66 3.68 -14.32 8.22
N VAL A 67 4.87 -13.80 8.41
CA VAL A 67 5.97 -14.02 7.46
C VAL A 67 6.93 -15.05 8.05
N GLU A 68 7.05 -16.18 7.36
CA GLU A 68 8.16 -17.11 7.56
C GLU A 68 9.38 -16.56 6.86
N LEU A 69 10.38 -16.14 7.64
CA LEU A 69 11.58 -15.53 7.09
C LEU A 69 12.48 -16.57 6.41
N SER A 70 13.10 -16.16 5.31
CA SER A 70 14.22 -16.90 4.74
C SER A 70 15.47 -16.68 5.60
N GLU A 71 16.53 -17.45 5.37
CA GLU A 71 17.83 -17.22 6.02
C GLU A 71 18.32 -15.78 5.82
N LEU A 72 18.15 -15.23 4.62
CA LEU A 72 18.43 -13.82 4.35
C LEU A 72 17.53 -12.88 5.14
N GLY A 73 16.24 -13.21 5.26
CA GLY A 73 15.28 -12.45 6.06
C GLY A 73 15.67 -12.40 7.54
N GLU A 74 16.13 -13.53 8.09
CA GLU A 74 16.66 -13.59 9.46
C GLU A 74 17.89 -12.71 9.65
N LYS A 75 18.85 -12.73 8.69
CA LYS A 75 20.00 -11.84 8.72
C LYS A 75 19.61 -10.36 8.63
N VAL A 76 18.58 -10.03 7.87
CA VAL A 76 18.03 -8.67 7.81
C VAL A 76 17.44 -8.28 9.17
N ARG A 77 16.71 -9.18 9.83
CA ARG A 77 16.15 -8.97 11.18
C ARG A 77 17.23 -8.72 12.22
N GLU A 78 18.22 -9.62 12.27
CA GLU A 78 19.38 -9.48 13.17
C GLU A 78 20.07 -8.12 13.00
N ARG A 79 20.32 -7.71 11.74
CA ARG A 79 20.96 -6.43 11.41
C ARG A 79 20.14 -5.23 11.81
N TRP A 80 18.82 -5.34 11.71
CA TRP A 80 17.94 -4.24 12.12
C TRP A 80 18.01 -4.00 13.63
N TYR A 81 17.93 -5.06 14.43
CA TYR A 81 18.01 -4.94 15.88
C TYR A 81 19.44 -4.61 16.36
N ALA A 82 20.48 -5.03 15.66
CA ALA A 82 21.85 -4.63 15.93
C ALA A 82 22.09 -3.12 15.79
N THR A 83 21.17 -2.38 15.15
CA THR A 83 21.26 -0.93 15.05
C THR A 83 21.27 -0.25 16.42
N GLU A 84 20.54 -0.76 17.42
CA GLU A 84 20.54 -0.23 18.79
C GLU A 84 21.91 -0.40 19.48
N GLN A 85 22.62 -1.47 19.16
CA GLN A 85 23.93 -1.74 19.75
C GLN A 85 25.02 -0.85 19.15
N ILE A 86 24.88 -0.53 17.85
CA ILE A 86 25.86 0.30 17.11
C ILE A 86 25.60 1.79 17.38
N TYR A 87 24.36 2.18 17.56
CA TYR A 87 23.91 3.56 17.76
C TYR A 87 23.02 3.65 19.01
N PRO A 88 23.62 3.86 20.18
CA PRO A 88 22.88 3.89 21.46
C PRO A 88 21.78 4.95 21.52
N GLU A 89 21.88 5.99 20.70
CA GLU A 89 20.87 7.05 20.59
C GLU A 89 19.58 6.57 19.90
N ILE A 90 19.62 5.41 19.24
CA ILE A 90 18.49 4.86 18.50
C ILE A 90 17.84 3.72 19.27
N LYS A 91 16.51 3.73 19.31
CA LYS A 91 15.69 2.59 19.73
C LYS A 91 14.90 2.03 18.54
N VAL A 92 14.94 0.72 18.35
CA VAL A 92 14.05 0.01 17.44
C VAL A 92 12.70 -0.15 18.13
N VAL A 93 11.67 0.48 17.57
CA VAL A 93 10.30 0.44 18.13
C VAL A 93 9.52 -0.73 17.54
N ALA A 94 9.64 -0.94 16.23
CA ALA A 94 8.96 -2.02 15.52
C ALA A 94 9.70 -2.40 14.24
N LEU A 95 9.49 -3.64 13.80
CA LEU A 95 9.94 -4.14 12.51
C LEU A 95 8.91 -5.11 11.95
N GLN A 96 8.53 -4.92 10.69
CA GLN A 96 7.81 -5.89 9.90
C GLN A 96 8.57 -6.16 8.60
N ILE A 97 9.06 -7.37 8.46
CA ILE A 97 9.68 -7.83 7.22
C ILE A 97 8.59 -8.51 6.39
N MET A 98 8.47 -8.09 5.15
CA MET A 98 7.61 -8.70 4.14
C MET A 98 8.50 -9.40 3.10
N PRO A 99 7.96 -10.29 2.26
CA PRO A 99 8.79 -11.04 1.31
C PRO A 99 9.71 -10.18 0.44
N ASP A 100 9.28 -9.00 0.03
CA ASP A 100 9.96 -8.12 -0.93
C ASP A 100 10.30 -6.72 -0.41
N HIS A 101 10.03 -6.46 0.87
CA HIS A 101 10.30 -5.15 1.50
C HIS A 101 10.29 -5.27 3.03
N LEU A 102 10.67 -4.20 3.71
CA LEU A 102 10.47 -4.05 5.14
C LEU A 102 9.90 -2.68 5.50
N HIS A 103 9.20 -2.66 6.61
CA HIS A 103 8.83 -1.46 7.36
C HIS A 103 9.42 -1.56 8.76
N GLY A 104 10.13 -0.53 9.20
CA GLY A 104 10.65 -0.48 10.55
C GLY A 104 10.48 0.90 11.17
N ILE A 105 10.19 0.96 12.47
CA ILE A 105 10.08 2.22 13.21
C ILE A 105 11.32 2.37 14.10
N LEU A 106 12.03 3.45 13.87
CA LEU A 106 13.19 3.86 14.67
C LEU A 106 12.86 5.11 15.47
N PHE A 107 13.24 5.13 16.73
CA PHE A 107 13.17 6.31 17.59
C PHE A 107 14.58 6.80 17.92
N VAL A 108 14.92 7.96 17.42
CA VAL A 108 16.10 8.73 17.85
C VAL A 108 15.74 9.38 19.19
N ARG A 109 16.33 8.85 20.28
CA ARG A 109 16.01 9.27 21.66
C ARG A 109 16.67 10.58 22.04
N GLU A 110 17.88 10.79 21.54
CA GLU A 110 18.70 11.96 21.77
C GLU A 110 19.45 12.34 20.49
N ARG A 111 20.08 13.52 20.48
CA ARG A 111 20.77 14.01 19.30
C ARG A 111 21.91 13.06 18.91
N MET A 112 21.88 12.64 17.66
CA MET A 112 22.89 11.76 17.08
C MET A 112 24.14 12.53 16.63
N ALA A 113 25.29 11.90 16.73
CA ALA A 113 26.53 12.44 16.15
C ALA A 113 26.55 12.42 14.62
N GLN A 114 25.64 11.69 13.99
CA GLN A 114 25.57 11.56 12.55
C GLN A 114 24.15 11.40 12.04
N HIS A 115 23.93 11.89 10.83
CA HIS A 115 22.62 11.86 10.16
C HIS A 115 22.07 10.44 10.03
N LEU A 116 20.76 10.23 10.33
CA LEU A 116 20.04 8.95 10.24
C LEU A 116 20.30 8.21 8.90
N GLY A 117 20.50 8.94 7.82
CA GLY A 117 20.83 8.37 6.51
C GLY A 117 22.12 7.56 6.49
N LYS A 118 23.12 7.87 7.35
CA LYS A 118 24.33 7.05 7.49
C LYS A 118 24.05 5.75 8.20
N VAL A 119 23.18 5.76 9.22
CA VAL A 119 22.70 4.56 9.91
C VAL A 119 22.04 3.59 8.92
N ILE A 120 21.09 4.08 8.13
CA ILE A 120 20.41 3.28 7.11
C ILE A 120 21.37 2.79 6.02
N LYS A 121 22.37 3.59 5.64
CA LYS A 121 23.42 3.17 4.70
C LYS A 121 24.25 2.02 5.27
N GLY A 122 24.64 2.09 6.54
CA GLY A 122 25.36 1.03 7.25
C GLY A 122 24.54 -0.26 7.32
N PHE A 123 23.27 -0.16 7.72
CA PHE A 123 22.34 -1.29 7.71
C PHE A 123 22.24 -1.95 6.33
N LYS A 124 22.02 -1.15 5.26
CA LYS A 124 21.95 -1.66 3.88
C LYS A 124 23.25 -2.36 3.45
N ALA A 125 24.40 -1.83 3.83
CA ALA A 125 25.70 -2.44 3.53
C ALA A 125 25.84 -3.82 4.19
N GLY A 126 25.44 -3.94 5.46
CA GLY A 126 25.45 -5.22 6.18
C GLY A 126 24.52 -6.26 5.55
N CYS A 127 23.29 -5.84 5.16
CA CYS A 127 22.35 -6.72 4.46
C CYS A 127 22.87 -7.14 3.07
N ASN A 128 23.52 -6.24 2.32
CA ASN A 128 24.11 -6.58 1.02
C ASN A 128 25.23 -7.61 1.15
N LYS A 129 25.99 -7.57 2.26
CA LYS A 129 27.01 -8.59 2.55
C LYS A 129 26.36 -9.97 2.69
N ALA A 130 25.30 -10.10 3.52
CA ALA A 130 24.56 -11.34 3.68
C ALA A 130 23.92 -11.82 2.36
N TYR A 131 23.36 -10.91 1.58
CA TYR A 131 22.78 -11.22 0.26
C TYR A 131 23.81 -11.79 -0.71
N ARG A 132 25.02 -11.21 -0.74
CA ARG A 132 26.13 -11.72 -1.58
C ARG A 132 26.54 -13.13 -1.19
N GLU A 133 26.66 -13.40 0.10
CA GLU A 133 27.03 -14.70 0.64
C GLU A 133 25.94 -15.76 0.38
N LEU A 134 24.71 -15.48 0.80
CA LEU A 134 23.63 -16.48 0.84
C LEU A 134 22.93 -16.69 -0.51
N VAL A 135 22.82 -15.65 -1.32
CA VAL A 135 22.04 -15.70 -2.57
C VAL A 135 22.92 -15.73 -3.80
N LEU A 136 24.03 -14.97 -3.79
CA LEU A 136 24.91 -14.91 -4.96
C LEU A 136 26.11 -15.88 -4.87
N GLY A 137 26.32 -16.53 -3.73
CA GLY A 137 27.45 -17.42 -3.51
C GLY A 137 28.83 -16.72 -3.60
N LEU A 138 28.87 -15.39 -3.33
CA LEU A 138 30.06 -14.56 -3.45
C LEU A 138 30.64 -14.28 -2.06
N PRO A 139 31.97 -14.21 -1.89
CA PRO A 139 32.57 -13.91 -0.60
C PRO A 139 32.13 -12.53 -0.08
N ALA A 140 31.99 -12.42 1.23
CA ALA A 140 31.55 -11.21 1.92
C ALA A 140 32.44 -9.99 1.66
N ASN A 141 33.72 -10.21 1.51
CA ASN A 141 34.73 -9.20 1.19
C ASN A 141 35.03 -9.24 -0.30
N GLY A 142 34.20 -8.51 -1.06
CA GLY A 142 34.51 -8.22 -2.46
C GLY A 142 35.68 -7.24 -2.50
N ALA A 143 36.92 -7.71 -2.53
CA ALA A 143 37.95 -6.97 -3.22
C ALA A 143 37.42 -6.72 -4.63
N ALA A 144 37.46 -5.46 -5.08
CA ALA A 144 37.06 -5.07 -6.40
C ALA A 144 37.97 -5.76 -7.44
N THR A 145 37.69 -7.03 -7.70
CA THR A 145 38.24 -7.70 -8.86
C THR A 145 37.36 -7.21 -10.03
N ARG A 146 37.96 -6.40 -10.87
CA ARG A 146 37.41 -6.12 -12.22
C ARG A 146 37.19 -7.49 -12.86
N LEU A 147 35.96 -8.00 -12.76
CA LEU A 147 35.56 -9.15 -13.54
C LEU A 147 35.42 -8.66 -14.99
N GLN A 148 36.43 -9.01 -15.78
CA GLN A 148 36.29 -9.11 -17.22
C GLN A 148 34.99 -9.85 -17.50
N GLN A 149 34.18 -9.28 -18.38
CA GLN A 149 32.98 -9.86 -18.95
C GLN A 149 33.28 -11.28 -19.47
N ARG A 150 32.94 -12.28 -18.67
CA ARG A 150 32.63 -13.61 -19.17
C ARG A 150 31.13 -13.75 -19.09
N GLN A 151 30.48 -13.75 -20.22
CA GLN A 151 29.09 -14.19 -20.35
C GLN A 151 29.01 -15.63 -19.83
N PRO A 152 28.17 -15.95 -18.84
CA PRO A 152 27.89 -17.33 -18.50
C PRO A 152 27.07 -17.91 -19.64
N SER A 153 27.56 -19.03 -20.20
CA SER A 153 26.81 -19.86 -21.13
C SER A 153 25.50 -20.27 -20.46
N SER A 154 24.43 -20.29 -21.26
CA SER A 154 23.02 -20.47 -20.87
C SER A 154 22.69 -21.79 -20.13
N SER A 155 23.62 -22.67 -19.91
CA SER A 155 23.43 -24.00 -19.32
C SER A 155 23.60 -24.07 -17.79
N SER A 156 24.23 -23.08 -17.12
CA SER A 156 24.47 -23.11 -15.67
C SER A 156 23.44 -22.35 -14.81
N LEU A 157 22.51 -21.62 -15.44
CA LEU A 157 21.46 -20.89 -14.71
C LEU A 157 20.18 -21.71 -14.48
N GLN A 158 20.05 -22.89 -15.14
CA GLN A 158 18.87 -23.74 -14.96
C GLN A 158 18.90 -24.62 -13.71
N SER A 159 20.06 -24.89 -13.12
CA SER A 159 20.19 -25.82 -11.99
C SER A 159 19.92 -25.20 -10.59
N ILE A 160 19.89 -23.89 -10.47
CA ILE A 160 19.72 -23.22 -9.16
C ILE A 160 18.23 -22.83 -8.90
N CYS A 161 17.38 -22.87 -9.91
CA CYS A 161 15.96 -22.51 -9.82
C CYS A 161 15.01 -23.67 -9.49
N TYR A 162 15.49 -24.92 -9.40
CA TYR A 162 14.61 -26.10 -9.36
C TYR A 162 14.27 -26.66 -7.99
N ALA A 163 14.74 -26.07 -6.89
CA ALA A 163 14.42 -26.57 -5.54
C ALA A 163 13.22 -25.89 -4.87
N ALA A 164 12.43 -25.09 -5.60
CA ALA A 164 11.24 -24.42 -5.06
C ALA A 164 10.07 -24.47 -6.04
N THR A 165 9.77 -25.66 -6.57
CA THR A 165 8.63 -25.75 -7.46
C THR A 165 7.75 -26.93 -7.13
N THR A 166 6.63 -26.66 -6.51
CA THR A 166 5.35 -27.27 -6.89
C THR A 166 4.19 -26.48 -6.27
N LEU A 167 3.94 -25.32 -6.81
CA LEU A 167 2.63 -24.66 -6.85
C LEU A 167 2.77 -23.61 -7.95
N GLN A 168 2.18 -23.88 -9.10
CA GLN A 168 2.16 -22.92 -10.21
C GLN A 168 1.38 -21.69 -9.74
N PRO A 169 2.02 -20.52 -9.60
CA PRO A 169 1.28 -19.28 -9.55
C PRO A 169 0.88 -18.99 -11.01
N HIS A 170 -0.38 -18.71 -11.25
CA HIS A 170 -0.80 -18.04 -12.45
C HIS A 170 -0.08 -16.69 -12.50
N THR A 171 1.13 -16.69 -13.04
CA THR A 171 1.89 -15.50 -13.35
C THR A 171 1.26 -14.89 -14.60
N HIS A 172 0.37 -13.90 -14.40
CA HIS A 172 0.26 -12.88 -15.42
C HIS A 172 1.61 -12.15 -15.44
N PRO A 173 2.33 -12.20 -16.54
CA PRO A 173 3.58 -11.45 -16.65
C PRO A 173 3.25 -9.98 -16.48
N SER A 174 3.88 -9.33 -15.52
CA SER A 174 3.98 -7.87 -15.52
C SER A 174 4.80 -7.52 -16.76
N GLN A 175 4.12 -7.16 -17.85
CA GLN A 175 4.66 -7.01 -19.20
C GLN A 175 5.53 -5.77 -19.39
N HIS A 176 6.23 -5.30 -18.36
CA HIS A 176 7.12 -4.16 -18.54
C HIS A 176 8.47 -4.42 -17.87
N PRO A 177 9.51 -4.73 -18.67
CA PRO A 177 10.86 -4.66 -18.18
C PRO A 177 11.14 -3.21 -17.76
N ARG A 178 11.31 -2.97 -16.45
CA ARG A 178 11.85 -1.70 -16.00
C ARG A 178 13.25 -1.55 -16.59
N PRO A 179 13.64 -0.33 -17.02
CA PRO A 179 15.02 -0.10 -17.44
C PRO A 179 15.94 -0.60 -16.32
N LYS A 180 16.81 -1.55 -16.64
CA LYS A 180 17.84 -2.01 -15.70
C LYS A 180 18.77 -0.85 -15.46
N ASP A 181 18.80 -0.31 -14.25
CA ASP A 181 19.90 0.53 -13.81
C ASP A 181 21.07 -0.41 -13.49
N ASP A 182 22.03 -0.50 -14.37
CA ASP A 182 23.20 -1.38 -14.25
C ASP A 182 24.00 -1.16 -12.96
N ARG A 183 23.76 -0.01 -12.27
CA ARG A 183 24.35 0.32 -10.98
C ARG A 183 23.76 -0.46 -9.80
N THR A 184 22.64 -1.18 -9.99
CA THR A 184 21.97 -1.94 -8.91
C THR A 184 22.29 -3.44 -8.92
N HIS A 185 22.94 -3.95 -9.94
CA HIS A 185 23.36 -5.34 -10.01
C HIS A 185 24.24 -5.73 -8.82
N GLY A 186 23.79 -6.74 -8.06
CA GLY A 186 24.48 -7.23 -6.88
C GLY A 186 24.12 -6.55 -5.57
N TYR A 187 23.05 -5.72 -5.54
CA TYR A 187 22.49 -5.16 -4.31
C TYR A 187 21.13 -5.79 -3.97
N LEU A 188 20.91 -6.01 -2.68
CA LEU A 188 19.63 -6.47 -2.17
C LEU A 188 18.55 -5.40 -2.30
N TRP A 189 18.86 -4.16 -1.90
CA TRP A 189 17.91 -3.08 -1.76
C TRP A 189 17.87 -2.16 -2.96
N SER A 190 16.68 -1.76 -3.36
CA SER A 190 16.48 -0.66 -4.31
C SER A 190 17.18 0.61 -3.84
N ARG A 191 17.49 1.50 -4.79
CA ARG A 191 18.14 2.77 -4.51
C ARG A 191 17.31 3.64 -3.55
N GLY A 192 17.95 4.10 -2.48
CA GLY A 192 17.31 4.95 -1.45
C GLY A 192 16.44 4.15 -0.49
N TYR A 193 15.59 4.83 0.24
CA TYR A 193 14.54 4.34 1.12
C TYR A 193 13.51 5.45 1.30
N ASN A 194 12.31 5.14 1.75
CA ASN A 194 11.33 6.14 2.15
C ASN A 194 11.34 6.26 3.67
N ASP A 195 11.25 7.48 4.16
CA ASP A 195 11.04 7.79 5.57
C ASP A 195 9.78 8.63 5.75
N HIS A 196 9.10 8.38 6.85
CA HIS A 196 7.97 9.16 7.29
C HIS A 196 8.19 9.56 8.75
N ILE A 197 8.10 10.86 9.05
CA ILE A 197 8.33 11.42 10.39
C ILE A 197 7.04 11.30 11.18
N LEU A 198 7.06 10.52 12.25
CA LEU A 198 5.91 10.36 13.14
C LEU A 198 5.84 11.52 14.12
N SER A 199 4.72 12.22 14.16
CA SER A 199 4.55 13.44 14.96
C SER A 199 3.55 13.32 16.10
N GLY A 200 2.76 12.24 16.20
CA GLY A 200 1.72 12.08 17.23
C GLY A 200 1.59 10.64 17.74
N LYS A 201 1.02 10.51 18.95
CA LYS A 201 0.76 9.19 19.57
C LYS A 201 -0.20 8.34 18.75
N ASP A 202 -1.27 8.93 18.24
CA ASP A 202 -2.26 8.23 17.42
C ASP A 202 -1.67 7.75 16.08
N GLU A 203 -0.72 8.52 15.54
CA GLU A 203 -0.02 8.16 14.32
C GLU A 203 0.86 6.93 14.54
N LEU A 204 1.60 6.88 15.65
CA LEU A 204 2.40 5.71 16.02
C LEU A 204 1.51 4.46 16.13
N GLN A 205 0.40 4.55 16.85
CA GLN A 205 -0.50 3.41 17.05
C GLN A 205 -1.08 2.90 15.73
N ARG A 206 -1.47 3.80 14.82
CA ARG A 206 -1.93 3.43 13.47
C ARG A 206 -0.85 2.69 12.69
N TRP A 207 0.40 3.15 12.76
CA TRP A 207 1.50 2.49 12.06
C TRP A 207 1.87 1.14 12.68
N LEU A 208 1.88 1.02 14.00
CA LEU A 208 2.08 -0.26 14.68
C LEU A 208 1.02 -1.29 14.25
N ASN A 209 -0.24 -0.88 14.22
CA ASN A 209 -1.33 -1.74 13.73
C ASN A 209 -1.16 -2.10 12.26
N TYR A 210 -0.78 -1.15 11.40
CA TYR A 210 -0.49 -1.40 9.99
C TYR A 210 0.65 -2.41 9.82
N LEU A 211 1.75 -2.27 10.56
CA LEU A 211 2.87 -3.21 10.49
C LEU A 211 2.42 -4.63 10.89
N ARG A 212 1.71 -4.75 12.00
CA ARG A 212 1.20 -6.01 12.52
C ARG A 212 0.26 -6.72 11.53
N THR A 213 -0.63 -5.97 10.89
CA THR A 213 -1.62 -6.51 9.96
C THR A 213 -1.12 -6.63 8.52
N ASN A 214 0.10 -6.23 8.21
CA ASN A 214 0.62 -6.24 6.84
C ASN A 214 0.65 -7.65 6.20
N PRO A 215 1.06 -8.73 6.91
CA PRO A 215 0.97 -10.10 6.38
C PRO A 215 -0.48 -10.51 6.06
N LEU A 216 -1.43 -10.22 6.94
CA LEU A 216 -2.85 -10.46 6.72
C LEU A 216 -3.36 -9.72 5.47
N ARG A 217 -3.03 -8.44 5.32
CA ARG A 217 -3.41 -7.64 4.14
C ARG A 217 -2.85 -8.22 2.84
N LEU A 218 -1.67 -8.84 2.88
CA LEU A 218 -1.11 -9.53 1.72
C LEU A 218 -1.80 -10.88 1.46
N ALA A 219 -2.12 -11.65 2.51
CA ALA A 219 -2.88 -12.90 2.39
C ALA A 219 -4.25 -12.64 1.74
N ILE A 220 -5.03 -11.71 2.28
CA ILE A 220 -6.35 -11.32 1.73
C ILE A 220 -6.26 -10.91 0.26
N LYS A 221 -5.23 -10.11 -0.13
CA LYS A 221 -5.04 -9.71 -1.55
C LYS A 221 -4.76 -10.88 -2.48
N ARG A 222 -4.11 -11.92 -1.98
CA ARG A 222 -3.80 -13.12 -2.76
C ARG A 222 -5.01 -14.03 -2.92
N GLU A 223 -5.80 -14.14 -1.85
CA GLU A 223 -7.01 -14.97 -1.82
C GLU A 223 -8.16 -14.32 -2.59
N HIS A 224 -8.29 -12.99 -2.50
CA HIS A 224 -9.37 -12.22 -3.11
C HIS A 224 -8.86 -11.11 -4.05
N PRO A 225 -8.12 -11.46 -5.13
CA PRO A 225 -7.50 -10.46 -6.01
C PRO A 225 -8.53 -9.54 -6.67
N ASP A 226 -9.75 -10.01 -6.92
CA ASP A 226 -10.80 -9.25 -7.61
C ASP A 226 -11.34 -8.08 -6.79
N LEU A 227 -11.24 -8.14 -5.46
CA LEU A 227 -11.61 -7.05 -4.57
C LEU A 227 -10.62 -5.87 -4.61
N PHE A 228 -9.43 -6.06 -5.18
CA PHE A 228 -8.33 -5.08 -5.12
C PHE A 228 -7.78 -4.67 -6.49
N ARG A 229 -8.28 -5.27 -7.57
CA ARG A 229 -7.92 -4.90 -8.94
C ARG A 229 -8.91 -3.90 -9.49
N VAL A 230 -8.41 -2.96 -10.31
CA VAL A 230 -9.29 -2.08 -11.05
C VAL A 230 -9.96 -2.87 -12.17
N ARG A 231 -11.27 -2.84 -12.21
CA ARG A 231 -12.07 -3.31 -13.33
C ARG A 231 -12.55 -2.11 -14.12
N PHE A 232 -12.14 -2.03 -15.38
CA PHE A 232 -12.57 -0.99 -16.30
C PHE A 232 -13.79 -1.45 -17.11
N GLY A 233 -14.56 -0.49 -17.62
CA GLY A 233 -15.67 -0.76 -18.53
C GLY A 233 -16.92 -1.34 -17.86
N LEU A 234 -17.12 -1.14 -16.55
CA LEU A 234 -18.33 -1.58 -15.86
C LEU A 234 -19.52 -0.68 -16.24
N ALA A 235 -20.47 -1.24 -16.98
CA ALA A 235 -21.66 -0.50 -17.40
C ALA A 235 -22.77 -0.54 -16.33
N ILE A 236 -23.20 0.63 -15.84
CA ILE A 236 -24.28 0.78 -14.84
C ILE A 236 -25.18 1.93 -15.28
N ALA A 237 -26.49 1.70 -15.42
CA ALA A 237 -27.49 2.71 -15.77
C ALA A 237 -27.10 3.58 -16.99
N GLY A 238 -26.54 2.95 -18.04
CA GLY A 238 -26.14 3.65 -19.27
C GLY A 238 -24.83 4.43 -19.20
N GLN A 239 -24.11 4.37 -18.06
CA GLN A 239 -22.81 4.99 -17.85
C GLN A 239 -21.74 3.92 -17.65
N THR A 240 -20.49 4.25 -17.98
CA THR A 240 -19.34 3.35 -17.81
C THR A 240 -18.44 3.82 -16.67
N TYR A 241 -18.04 2.89 -15.82
CA TYR A 241 -17.21 3.15 -14.64
C TYR A 241 -15.97 2.29 -14.62
N ALA A 242 -14.91 2.82 -14.01
CA ALA A 242 -13.86 2.00 -13.45
C ALA A 242 -14.22 1.68 -11.99
N ALA A 243 -13.98 0.43 -11.54
CA ALA A 243 -14.45 -0.06 -10.24
C ALA A 243 -13.36 -0.77 -9.46
N ILE A 244 -13.36 -0.64 -8.13
CA ILE A 244 -12.57 -1.42 -7.18
C ILE A 244 -13.46 -1.84 -6.02
N GLY A 245 -13.43 -3.10 -5.62
CA GLY A 245 -14.21 -3.65 -4.51
C GLY A 245 -15.30 -4.60 -4.94
N ASN A 246 -16.26 -4.85 -4.04
CA ASN A 246 -17.31 -5.83 -4.25
C ASN A 246 -18.43 -5.29 -5.17
N GLN A 247 -18.45 -5.75 -6.42
CA GLN A 247 -19.46 -5.35 -7.41
C GLN A 247 -20.84 -5.94 -7.12
N PHE A 248 -20.95 -7.01 -6.32
CA PHE A 248 -22.26 -7.60 -5.97
C PHE A 248 -23.14 -6.65 -5.13
N LEU A 249 -22.56 -5.61 -4.52
CA LEU A 249 -23.34 -4.55 -3.85
C LEU A 249 -24.29 -3.81 -4.79
N LEU A 250 -24.00 -3.79 -6.10
CA LEU A 250 -24.89 -3.23 -7.11
C LEU A 250 -26.18 -4.03 -7.30
N ASN A 251 -26.18 -5.31 -6.92
CA ASN A 251 -27.35 -6.18 -7.03
C ASN A 251 -28.31 -6.05 -5.84
N ASN A 252 -27.92 -5.30 -4.80
CA ASN A 252 -28.82 -5.08 -3.66
C ASN A 252 -30.02 -4.22 -4.09
N PRO A 253 -31.26 -4.68 -3.87
CA PRO A 253 -32.47 -3.92 -4.23
C PRO A 253 -32.68 -2.68 -3.37
N GLN A 254 -32.08 -2.62 -2.18
CA GLN A 254 -32.19 -1.50 -1.26
C GLN A 254 -30.94 -0.62 -1.31
N LYS A 255 -30.71 0.07 -2.42
CA LYS A 255 -29.68 1.10 -2.53
C LYS A 255 -30.24 2.46 -2.18
N LEU A 256 -29.57 3.18 -1.28
CA LEU A 256 -30.02 4.50 -0.80
C LEU A 256 -29.00 5.57 -1.15
N GLN A 257 -29.43 6.56 -1.91
CA GLN A 257 -28.62 7.75 -2.14
C GLN A 257 -28.45 8.53 -0.83
N VAL A 258 -27.21 8.75 -0.42
CA VAL A 258 -26.88 9.69 0.65
C VAL A 258 -26.63 11.04 0.02
N GLN A 259 -27.58 11.94 0.20
CA GLN A 259 -27.51 13.34 -0.26
C GLN A 259 -27.91 14.25 0.88
N CYS A 260 -27.02 15.16 1.28
CA CYS A 260 -27.21 16.08 2.37
C CYS A 260 -27.05 17.53 1.90
N SER A 261 -27.93 18.42 2.34
CA SER A 261 -27.77 19.85 2.10
C SER A 261 -26.47 20.39 2.67
N ARG A 262 -25.88 21.37 2.01
CA ARG A 262 -24.67 22.06 2.50
C ARG A 262 -24.96 22.99 3.67
N SER A 263 -26.23 23.37 3.89
CA SER A 263 -26.68 24.30 4.93
C SER A 263 -27.06 23.62 6.25
N LEU A 264 -26.89 22.29 6.38
CA LEU A 264 -27.21 21.57 7.62
C LEU A 264 -26.30 22.02 8.76
N THR A 265 -26.90 22.22 9.95
CA THR A 265 -26.18 22.39 11.20
C THR A 265 -25.51 21.08 11.63
N ASP A 266 -24.62 21.14 12.62
CA ASP A 266 -23.93 19.94 13.11
C ASP A 266 -24.92 18.96 13.75
N GLU A 267 -25.95 19.42 14.44
CA GLU A 267 -27.05 18.62 15.00
C GLU A 267 -27.84 17.91 13.90
N GLN A 268 -28.20 18.65 12.85
CA GLN A 268 -28.92 18.08 11.70
C GLN A 268 -28.05 17.05 10.94
N VAL A 269 -26.75 17.28 10.87
CA VAL A 269 -25.81 16.28 10.30
C VAL A 269 -25.80 15.01 11.16
N ALA A 270 -25.79 15.13 12.49
CA ALA A 270 -25.84 13.98 13.40
C ALA A 270 -27.14 13.17 13.23
N GLU A 271 -28.28 13.85 13.07
CA GLU A 271 -29.58 13.22 12.76
C GLU A 271 -29.55 12.46 11.43
N GLN A 272 -29.01 13.06 10.37
CA GLN A 272 -28.83 12.37 9.08
C GLN A 272 -27.95 11.14 9.21
N VAL A 273 -26.83 11.24 9.95
CA VAL A 273 -25.97 10.09 10.23
C VAL A 273 -26.77 8.98 10.89
N ALA A 274 -27.50 9.28 11.97
CA ALA A 274 -28.30 8.27 12.69
C ALA A 274 -29.34 7.61 11.77
N LEU A 275 -30.05 8.41 10.96
CA LEU A 275 -31.07 7.92 10.03
C LEU A 275 -30.50 6.96 8.97
N PHE A 276 -29.39 7.35 8.29
CA PHE A 276 -28.80 6.53 7.24
C PHE A 276 -28.16 5.25 7.82
N LEU A 277 -27.51 5.33 8.98
CA LEU A 277 -26.96 4.15 9.65
C LEU A 277 -28.07 3.16 10.06
N ALA A 278 -29.19 3.65 10.57
CA ALA A 278 -30.33 2.79 10.90
C ALA A 278 -30.83 2.02 9.66
N LYS A 279 -30.95 2.69 8.52
CA LYS A 279 -31.36 2.05 7.24
C LYS A 279 -30.32 1.05 6.75
N ALA A 280 -29.04 1.37 6.87
CA ALA A 280 -27.96 0.46 6.46
C ALA A 280 -27.86 -0.79 7.35
N ARG A 281 -28.16 -0.68 8.65
CA ARG A 281 -28.21 -1.81 9.60
C ARG A 281 -29.32 -2.82 9.29
N ILE A 282 -30.37 -2.41 8.63
CA ILE A 282 -31.44 -3.30 8.17
C ILE A 282 -31.26 -3.77 6.72
N GLY A 283 -30.07 -3.61 6.14
CA GLY A 283 -29.66 -4.21 4.88
C GLY A 283 -29.57 -3.26 3.68
N ALA A 284 -29.79 -1.95 3.85
CA ALA A 284 -29.62 -1.01 2.76
C ALA A 284 -28.12 -0.75 2.47
N VAL A 285 -27.77 -0.60 1.18
CA VAL A 285 -26.44 -0.14 0.72
C VAL A 285 -26.48 1.36 0.52
N LEU A 286 -25.62 2.09 1.22
CA LEU A 286 -25.51 3.53 1.09
C LEU A 286 -24.64 3.91 -0.12
N VAL A 287 -25.14 4.81 -0.95
CA VAL A 287 -24.46 5.24 -2.19
C VAL A 287 -24.25 6.75 -2.15
N SER A 288 -23.00 7.22 -2.26
CA SER A 288 -22.69 8.66 -2.22
C SER A 288 -21.36 9.01 -2.88
N PRO A 289 -21.25 10.21 -3.47
CA PRO A 289 -19.98 10.81 -3.85
C PRO A 289 -19.27 11.53 -2.68
N ALA A 290 -19.88 11.61 -1.49
CA ALA A 290 -19.34 12.25 -0.29
C ALA A 290 -18.83 13.69 -0.53
N ILE A 291 -19.66 14.51 -1.18
CA ILE A 291 -19.30 15.89 -1.58
C ILE A 291 -19.51 16.87 -0.42
N SER A 292 -20.70 16.85 0.19
CA SER A 292 -21.05 17.76 1.28
C SER A 292 -20.48 17.26 2.63
N LYS A 293 -20.39 18.16 3.61
CA LYS A 293 -19.98 17.82 4.98
C LYS A 293 -20.87 16.71 5.59
N GLY A 294 -22.19 16.80 5.38
CA GLY A 294 -23.13 15.80 5.85
C GLY A 294 -22.92 14.44 5.19
N GLU A 295 -22.78 14.39 3.85
CA GLU A 295 -22.48 13.15 3.13
C GLU A 295 -21.18 12.51 3.61
N GLN A 296 -20.12 13.30 3.78
CA GLN A 296 -18.84 12.81 4.30
C GLN A 296 -18.97 12.24 5.72
N ALA A 297 -19.77 12.87 6.58
CA ALA A 297 -20.03 12.39 7.93
C ALA A 297 -20.77 11.04 7.91
N VAL A 298 -21.84 10.92 7.10
CA VAL A 298 -22.59 9.67 6.94
C VAL A 298 -21.68 8.55 6.42
N MET A 299 -20.92 8.81 5.34
CA MET A 299 -20.05 7.80 4.74
C MET A 299 -18.93 7.36 5.68
N ARG A 300 -18.36 8.29 6.46
CA ARG A 300 -17.34 7.95 7.48
C ARG A 300 -17.93 7.10 8.59
N ALA A 301 -19.06 7.53 9.16
CA ALA A 301 -19.73 6.79 10.23
C ALA A 301 -20.17 5.38 9.79
N ALA A 302 -20.58 5.22 8.53
CA ALA A 302 -20.93 3.93 7.97
C ALA A 302 -19.71 3.03 7.75
N LEU A 303 -18.56 3.60 7.32
CA LEU A 303 -17.28 2.86 7.26
C LEU A 303 -16.86 2.36 8.64
N ASP A 304 -16.92 3.23 9.66
CA ASP A 304 -16.54 2.92 11.04
C ASP A 304 -17.50 1.89 11.67
N ALA A 305 -18.77 1.90 11.25
CA ALA A 305 -19.78 0.94 11.69
C ALA A 305 -19.81 -0.37 10.87
N HIS A 306 -18.86 -0.59 9.98
CA HIS A 306 -18.74 -1.77 9.11
C HIS A 306 -19.97 -2.03 8.22
N LEU A 307 -20.65 -0.96 7.77
CA LEU A 307 -21.86 -1.05 6.94
C LEU A 307 -21.54 -1.04 5.44
N PRO A 308 -22.42 -1.59 4.58
CA PRO A 308 -22.19 -1.69 3.14
C PRO A 308 -22.31 -0.34 2.44
N LEU A 309 -21.34 -0.03 1.57
CA LEU A 309 -21.20 1.28 0.92
C LEU A 309 -20.82 1.16 -0.56
N ILE A 310 -21.34 2.04 -1.38
CA ILE A 310 -20.86 2.35 -2.73
C ILE A 310 -20.41 3.82 -2.76
N PHE A 311 -19.15 4.05 -3.03
CA PHE A 311 -18.56 5.38 -3.10
C PHE A 311 -18.26 5.77 -4.54
N LEU A 312 -18.82 6.90 -5.00
CA LEU A 312 -18.46 7.47 -6.30
C LEU A 312 -17.32 8.46 -6.12
N THR A 313 -16.12 8.07 -6.54
CA THR A 313 -14.97 8.98 -6.48
C THR A 313 -14.95 9.90 -7.71
N PRO A 314 -14.64 11.20 -7.53
CA PRO A 314 -14.41 12.10 -8.66
C PRO A 314 -13.06 11.87 -9.36
N TRP A 315 -12.23 10.99 -8.79
CA TRP A 315 -10.90 10.71 -9.31
C TRP A 315 -10.92 9.37 -10.06
N GLY A 316 -10.50 9.41 -11.32
CA GLY A 316 -10.39 8.20 -12.13
C GLY A 316 -9.32 7.25 -11.61
N PHE A 317 -9.39 5.99 -12.06
CA PHE A 317 -8.41 4.96 -11.73
C PHE A 317 -7.48 4.68 -12.89
N ASN A 318 -6.23 4.33 -12.58
CA ASN A 318 -5.32 3.64 -13.48
C ASN A 318 -5.12 2.18 -13.03
N ALA A 319 -4.45 1.38 -13.85
CA ALA A 319 -4.22 -0.04 -13.55
C ALA A 319 -3.45 -0.32 -12.24
N PHE A 320 -2.80 0.69 -11.66
CA PHE A 320 -2.04 0.60 -10.42
C PHE A 320 -2.81 1.15 -9.21
N SER A 321 -4.00 1.71 -9.42
CA SER A 321 -4.84 2.23 -8.34
C SER A 321 -5.23 1.11 -7.39
N LYS A 322 -5.21 1.39 -6.08
CA LYS A 322 -5.53 0.44 -5.02
C LYS A 322 -6.27 1.18 -3.90
N PRO A 323 -7.22 0.54 -3.23
CA PRO A 323 -7.82 1.12 -2.05
C PRO A 323 -6.77 1.24 -0.95
N GLY A 324 -6.74 2.38 -0.26
CA GLY A 324 -5.82 2.63 0.85
C GLY A 324 -6.53 2.61 2.21
N HIS A 325 -5.76 2.43 3.28
CA HIS A 325 -6.23 2.55 4.66
C HIS A 325 -7.56 1.82 4.92
N GLN A 326 -8.55 2.49 5.51
CA GLN A 326 -9.87 1.95 5.83
C GLN A 326 -10.66 1.42 4.61
N TYR A 327 -10.41 1.96 3.42
CA TYR A 327 -11.05 1.44 2.20
C TYR A 327 -10.54 0.05 1.82
N PHE A 328 -9.26 -0.23 2.14
CA PHE A 328 -8.73 -1.57 1.96
C PHE A 328 -9.47 -2.57 2.84
N ASP A 329 -9.64 -2.26 4.12
CA ASP A 329 -10.28 -3.14 5.08
C ASP A 329 -11.76 -3.35 4.72
N ALA A 330 -12.46 -2.30 4.32
CA ALA A 330 -13.84 -2.37 3.86
C ALA A 330 -14.01 -3.18 2.54
N CYS A 331 -13.02 -3.10 1.61
CA CYS A 331 -13.00 -3.97 0.43
C CYS A 331 -12.72 -5.43 0.82
N ALA A 332 -11.79 -5.68 1.74
CA ALA A 332 -11.46 -7.01 2.24
C ALA A 332 -12.67 -7.71 2.87
N GLU A 333 -13.49 -6.97 3.60
CA GLU A 333 -14.74 -7.44 4.20
C GLU A 333 -15.88 -7.60 3.17
N GLY A 334 -15.64 -7.27 1.90
CA GLY A 334 -16.64 -7.38 0.84
C GLY A 334 -17.80 -6.37 0.91
N ARG A 335 -17.72 -5.38 1.77
CA ARG A 335 -18.79 -4.39 2.03
C ARG A 335 -18.57 -3.03 1.35
N PHE A 336 -17.56 -2.91 0.48
CA PHE A 336 -17.22 -1.64 -0.15
C PHE A 336 -16.99 -1.79 -1.64
N LEU A 337 -17.57 -0.84 -2.40
CA LEU A 337 -17.34 -0.67 -3.82
C LEU A 337 -17.00 0.80 -4.11
N ILE A 338 -15.92 1.04 -4.84
CA ILE A 338 -15.55 2.37 -5.31
C ILE A 338 -15.77 2.42 -6.81
N LEU A 339 -16.54 3.38 -7.28
CA LEU A 339 -16.83 3.63 -8.69
C LEU A 339 -16.20 4.96 -9.11
N ALA A 340 -15.50 4.95 -10.24
CA ALA A 340 -14.93 6.14 -10.86
C ALA A 340 -15.54 6.33 -12.25
N PRO A 341 -16.36 7.37 -12.48
CA PRO A 341 -17.01 7.61 -13.77
C PRO A 341 -16.07 8.24 -14.80
N TRP A 342 -14.99 8.84 -14.38
CA TRP A 342 -14.07 9.57 -15.25
C TRP A 342 -12.73 8.88 -15.40
N GLU A 343 -12.02 9.28 -16.45
CA GLU A 343 -10.65 8.81 -16.68
C GLU A 343 -9.69 9.30 -15.58
N HIS A 344 -8.62 8.54 -15.37
CA HIS A 344 -7.58 8.89 -14.41
C HIS A 344 -6.89 10.20 -14.80
N GLN A 345 -6.82 11.11 -13.85
CA GLN A 345 -6.11 12.36 -14.01
C GLN A 345 -4.91 12.41 -13.06
N ASN A 346 -3.78 12.80 -13.62
CA ASN A 346 -2.53 12.92 -12.86
C ASN A 346 -2.48 14.15 -11.93
N GLN A 347 -3.36 15.14 -12.19
CA GLN A 347 -3.47 16.35 -11.37
C GLN A 347 -4.77 16.34 -10.59
N ARG A 348 -4.72 16.80 -9.35
CA ARG A 348 -5.90 16.95 -8.52
C ARG A 348 -6.64 18.21 -8.94
N ILE A 349 -7.75 18.06 -9.65
CA ILE A 349 -8.59 19.17 -10.10
C ILE A 349 -9.61 19.48 -9.00
N PRO A 350 -9.86 20.76 -8.66
CA PRO A 350 -10.94 21.13 -7.76
C PRO A 350 -12.29 20.68 -8.33
N LEU A 351 -13.17 20.17 -7.49
CA LEU A 351 -14.51 19.80 -7.89
C LEU A 351 -15.33 21.04 -8.28
N THR A 352 -15.81 21.07 -9.51
CA THR A 352 -16.75 22.10 -9.97
C THR A 352 -18.17 21.79 -9.52
N ARG A 353 -19.06 22.80 -9.57
CA ARG A 353 -20.49 22.60 -9.29
C ARG A 353 -21.10 21.59 -10.27
N GLU A 354 -20.75 21.66 -11.53
CA GLU A 354 -21.22 20.75 -12.57
C GLU A 354 -20.83 19.30 -12.29
N MET A 355 -19.57 19.07 -11.95
CA MET A 355 -19.10 17.74 -11.53
C MET A 355 -19.89 17.20 -10.32
N CYS A 356 -20.18 18.06 -9.35
CA CYS A 356 -20.97 17.65 -8.17
C CYS A 356 -22.39 17.25 -8.56
N LEU A 357 -23.06 18.01 -9.45
CA LEU A 357 -24.40 17.70 -9.93
C LEU A 357 -24.41 16.40 -10.74
N THR A 358 -23.43 16.21 -11.61
CA THR A 358 -23.26 14.98 -12.41
C THR A 358 -23.09 13.75 -11.50
N LEU A 359 -22.21 13.82 -10.49
CA LEU A 359 -22.01 12.73 -9.54
C LEU A 359 -23.31 12.40 -8.76
N ASN A 360 -24.05 13.41 -8.33
CA ASN A 360 -25.32 13.20 -7.64
C ASN A 360 -26.38 12.56 -8.57
N GLY A 361 -26.44 12.97 -9.84
CA GLY A 361 -27.30 12.35 -10.84
C GLY A 361 -26.93 10.88 -11.08
N MET A 362 -25.64 10.58 -11.25
CA MET A 362 -25.15 9.21 -11.39
C MET A 362 -25.47 8.36 -10.16
N THR A 363 -25.30 8.91 -8.95
CA THR A 363 -25.65 8.22 -7.69
C THR A 363 -27.14 7.87 -7.66
N LYS A 364 -28.00 8.80 -8.04
CA LYS A 364 -29.46 8.57 -8.15
C LYS A 364 -29.76 7.42 -9.11
N SER A 365 -29.20 7.45 -10.31
CA SER A 365 -29.40 6.40 -11.33
C SER A 365 -28.91 5.01 -10.88
N ILE A 366 -27.86 4.94 -10.06
CA ILE A 366 -27.37 3.67 -9.46
C ILE A 366 -28.39 3.15 -8.45
N CYS A 367 -29.04 4.02 -7.68
CA CYS A 367 -30.02 3.63 -6.67
C CYS A 367 -31.37 3.19 -7.26
N GLU A 368 -31.72 3.71 -8.41
CA GLU A 368 -33.01 3.42 -9.09
C GLU A 368 -32.98 2.10 -9.90
N LYS A 369 -31.83 1.50 -10.06
CA LYS A 369 -31.59 0.24 -10.77
C LYS A 369 -31.47 -0.93 -9.81
#